data_0118669e002d558ca95ca79cc34c2f39
#
_entry.id   0118669e002d558ca95ca79cc34c2f39
#
_cell.length_a   1.000
_cell.length_b   1.000
_cell.length_c   1.000
_cell.angle_alpha   90.00
_cell.angle_beta   90.00
_cell.angle_gamma   90.00
#
_symmetry.space_group_name_H-M   'P 1'
#
loop_
_entity.id
_entity.type
_entity.pdbx_description
1 polymer ?
#
loop_
_entity_poly.entity_id
_entity_poly.type
_entity_poly.pdbx_seq_one_letter_code
_entity_poly.pdbx_strand_id
1 'polypeptide(L)'
;MLRSLRPLMFSSAVDLIHTPQYVELGRILLVTAGKAVHQINLVPFETQPGDVLVIPQNTYISLSSLSDDYEGQMLSFGHLPVDFEKCAHLRLKEEDFRRIRHYVDLLWETVHGKFDRRSVEHLETALLYDLKNMHISQTDSAHSELSRSQLIFQRFMDALGRKKSLPRSVKAYAEELCVSPNYLSAIVKQQSGRSVMDWLNDHAILRTQVLLRHTDLSIYEVADRLDFQSATFFSRFFKRETGMTPREYRNSARLISR
;
A
#
# COMPACT_ATOMS: atom_id res chain seq x y z
N MET A 1 -15.02 6.73 14.67
CA MET A 1 -14.99 5.50 15.49
C MET A 1 -13.58 4.93 15.39
N LEU A 2 -12.70 5.27 16.35
CA LEU A 2 -11.33 4.77 16.42
C LEU A 2 -11.38 3.25 16.64
N ARG A 3 -11.20 2.47 15.57
CA ARG A 3 -10.90 1.04 15.69
C ARG A 3 -9.40 0.89 15.85
N SER A 4 -8.98 0.70 17.09
CA SER A 4 -7.66 0.27 17.57
C SER A 4 -6.44 1.00 16.99
N LEU A 5 -5.97 2.02 17.69
CA LEU A 5 -4.55 2.31 17.76
C LEU A 5 -3.88 1.05 18.34
N ARG A 6 -3.31 0.22 17.52
CA ARG A 6 -2.35 -0.80 17.91
C ARG A 6 -1.04 -0.41 17.25
N PRO A 7 -0.03 0.05 17.99
CA PRO A 7 1.32 0.01 17.46
C PRO A 7 1.60 -1.48 17.25
N LEU A 8 1.64 -1.89 16.00
CA LEU A 8 2.19 -3.17 15.62
C LEU A 8 3.70 -2.98 15.63
N MET A 9 4.35 -3.38 16.72
CA MET A 9 5.77 -3.67 16.65
C MET A 9 5.92 -4.83 15.68
N PHE A 10 6.70 -4.66 14.61
CA PHE A 10 7.01 -5.71 13.64
C PHE A 10 7.94 -6.75 14.27
N SER A 11 7.48 -7.51 15.23
CA SER A 11 8.15 -8.76 15.63
C SER A 11 7.82 -9.93 14.70
N SER A 12 6.90 -9.75 13.74
CA SER A 12 6.46 -10.78 12.78
C SER A 12 6.59 -10.32 11.31
N ALA A 13 7.54 -9.44 10.99
CA ALA A 13 7.78 -8.97 9.62
C ALA A 13 8.10 -10.11 8.63
N VAL A 14 8.52 -11.25 9.11
CA VAL A 14 8.80 -12.45 8.30
C VAL A 14 7.55 -12.92 7.55
N ASP A 15 6.36 -12.82 8.16
CA ASP A 15 5.10 -13.23 7.52
C ASP A 15 4.63 -12.27 6.41
N LEU A 16 5.21 -11.08 6.31
CA LEU A 16 4.90 -10.07 5.30
C LEU A 16 5.79 -10.17 4.06
N ILE A 17 6.89 -10.93 4.13
CA ILE A 17 7.80 -11.10 3.00
C ILE A 17 7.05 -11.85 1.89
N HIS A 18 6.96 -11.22 0.73
CA HIS A 18 6.28 -11.73 -0.47
C HIS A 18 4.78 -12.04 -0.30
N THR A 19 4.19 -11.73 0.86
CA THR A 19 2.76 -11.95 1.10
C THR A 19 2.03 -10.62 1.13
N PRO A 20 1.25 -10.29 0.09
CA PRO A 20 0.49 -9.04 0.07
C PRO A 20 -0.64 -9.05 1.10
N GLN A 21 -0.78 -7.93 1.78
CA GLN A 21 -1.90 -7.67 2.69
C GLN A 21 -2.70 -6.46 2.21
N TYR A 22 -4.01 -6.52 2.38
CA TYR A 22 -4.88 -5.38 2.15
C TYR A 22 -5.09 -4.64 3.47
N VAL A 23 -4.80 -3.35 3.48
CA VAL A 23 -4.97 -2.49 4.65
C VAL A 23 -6.16 -1.56 4.44
N GLU A 24 -7.19 -1.75 5.25
CA GLU A 24 -8.42 -0.93 5.21
C GLU A 24 -8.23 0.43 5.85
N LEU A 25 -7.30 0.54 6.80
CA LEU A 25 -6.99 1.77 7.53
C LEU A 25 -5.74 2.42 6.96
N GLY A 26 -5.70 3.75 6.99
CA GLY A 26 -4.46 4.47 6.72
C GLY A 26 -3.38 4.11 7.74
N ARG A 27 -2.13 4.07 7.33
CA ARG A 27 -0.99 3.72 8.19
C ARG A 27 0.14 4.72 8.07
N ILE A 28 0.83 4.92 9.18
CA ILE A 28 2.10 5.63 9.21
C ILE A 28 3.13 4.65 9.73
N LEU A 29 4.20 4.45 8.97
CA LEU A 29 5.31 3.59 9.30
C LEU A 29 6.56 4.45 9.52
N LEU A 30 7.15 4.36 10.71
CA LEU A 30 8.44 4.97 11.04
C LEU A 30 9.52 3.87 10.99
N VAL A 31 10.58 4.09 10.24
CA VAL A 31 11.73 3.17 10.18
C VAL A 31 12.79 3.64 11.17
N THR A 32 13.08 2.82 12.19
CA THR A 32 14.00 3.17 13.27
C THR A 32 15.36 2.50 13.13
N ALA A 33 15.43 1.32 12.51
CA ALA A 33 16.67 0.63 12.21
C ALA A 33 16.57 -0.19 10.93
N GLY A 34 17.70 -0.56 10.35
CA GLY A 34 17.77 -1.43 9.18
C GLY A 34 17.23 -0.82 7.90
N LYS A 35 17.07 -1.65 6.88
CA LYS A 35 16.55 -1.27 5.55
C LYS A 35 15.49 -2.26 5.09
N ALA A 36 14.51 -1.77 4.35
CA ALA A 36 13.49 -2.62 3.75
C ALA A 36 13.03 -2.08 2.39
N VAL A 37 12.48 -2.97 1.57
CA VAL A 37 11.77 -2.60 0.34
C VAL A 37 10.31 -2.95 0.51
N HIS A 38 9.50 -1.92 0.74
CA HIS A 38 8.05 -2.03 0.82
C HIS A 38 7.43 -1.93 -0.55
N GLN A 39 6.53 -2.84 -0.88
CA GLN A 39 5.69 -2.74 -2.08
C GLN A 39 4.33 -2.15 -1.67
N ILE A 40 4.04 -0.96 -2.14
CA ILE A 40 2.76 -0.29 -1.90
C ILE A 40 2.01 -0.20 -3.23
N ASN A 41 0.92 -0.95 -3.37
CA ASN A 41 0.22 -1.13 -4.65
C ASN A 41 1.20 -1.49 -5.80
N LEU A 42 2.16 -2.40 -5.55
CA LEU A 42 3.22 -2.83 -6.46
C LEU A 42 4.32 -1.77 -6.76
N VAL A 43 4.24 -0.58 -6.20
CA VAL A 43 5.30 0.42 -6.29
C VAL A 43 6.32 0.17 -5.17
N PRO A 44 7.61 -0.02 -5.50
CA PRO A 44 8.64 -0.23 -4.49
C PRO A 44 9.04 1.09 -3.80
N PHE A 45 9.17 1.01 -2.48
CA PHE A 45 9.68 2.07 -1.61
C PHE A 45 10.84 1.52 -0.80
N GLU A 46 12.05 1.96 -1.13
CA GLU A 46 13.25 1.64 -0.35
C GLU A 46 13.32 2.55 0.86
N THR A 47 13.35 1.95 2.05
CA THR A 47 13.33 2.67 3.32
C THR A 47 14.57 2.37 4.16
N GLN A 48 14.96 3.35 4.94
CA GLN A 48 16.09 3.33 5.85
C GLN A 48 15.76 4.11 7.15
N PRO A 49 16.60 4.04 8.20
CA PRO A 49 16.34 4.78 9.43
C PRO A 49 16.15 6.28 9.18
N GLY A 50 15.11 6.85 9.80
CA GLY A 50 14.69 8.24 9.60
C GLY A 50 13.62 8.43 8.51
N ASP A 51 13.27 7.38 7.77
CA ASP A 51 12.20 7.45 6.80
C ASP A 51 10.83 7.22 7.46
N VAL A 52 9.83 7.93 6.94
CA VAL A 52 8.41 7.76 7.29
C VAL A 52 7.61 7.48 6.01
N LEU A 53 6.86 6.38 6.01
CA LEU A 53 5.87 6.11 4.97
C LEU A 53 4.47 6.42 5.49
N VAL A 54 3.74 7.28 4.78
CA VAL A 54 2.32 7.51 4.99
C VAL A 54 1.55 6.71 3.93
N ILE A 55 0.87 5.67 4.38
CA ILE A 55 0.20 4.69 3.50
C ILE A 55 -1.31 4.94 3.59
N PRO A 56 -1.96 5.29 2.48
CA PRO A 56 -3.39 5.53 2.46
C PRO A 56 -4.21 4.29 2.82
N GLN A 57 -5.46 4.52 3.23
CA GLN A 57 -6.43 3.43 3.38
C GLN A 57 -6.70 2.70 2.05
N ASN A 58 -7.20 1.48 2.14
CA ASN A 58 -7.55 0.66 0.98
C ASN A 58 -6.36 0.37 0.05
N THR A 59 -5.20 0.12 0.64
CA THR A 59 -3.92 -0.07 -0.04
C THR A 59 -3.43 -1.51 0.13
N TYR A 60 -2.76 -2.04 -0.88
CA TYR A 60 -2.05 -3.32 -0.80
C TYR A 60 -0.60 -3.07 -0.42
N ILE A 61 -0.15 -3.78 0.60
CA ILE A 61 1.24 -3.71 1.07
C ILE A 61 1.87 -5.10 1.11
N SER A 62 3.14 -5.17 0.78
CA SER A 62 3.98 -6.34 1.02
C SER A 62 5.42 -5.91 1.22
N LEU A 63 6.26 -6.80 1.72
CA LEU A 63 7.70 -6.62 1.82
C LEU A 63 8.38 -7.49 0.76
N SER A 64 9.28 -6.90 -0.02
CA SER A 64 10.12 -7.63 -0.97
C SER A 64 11.43 -8.08 -0.34
N SER A 65 11.98 -7.25 0.54
CA SER A 65 13.19 -7.54 1.30
C SER A 65 13.24 -6.71 2.57
N LEU A 66 13.95 -7.21 3.57
CA LEU A 66 14.33 -6.46 4.76
C LEU A 66 15.70 -6.95 5.26
N SER A 67 16.45 -6.08 5.95
CA SER A 67 17.68 -6.45 6.65
C SER A 67 17.36 -7.11 7.99
N ASP A 68 18.30 -7.89 8.51
CA ASP A 68 18.10 -8.63 9.79
C ASP A 68 17.90 -7.71 11.00
N ASP A 69 18.42 -6.49 10.92
CA ASP A 69 18.30 -5.45 11.95
C ASP A 69 17.13 -4.50 11.73
N TYR A 70 16.18 -4.85 10.85
CA TYR A 70 15.05 -3.98 10.54
C TYR A 70 14.12 -3.80 11.73
N GLU A 71 13.90 -2.53 12.12
CA GLU A 71 12.93 -2.12 13.11
C GLU A 71 12.06 -0.98 12.59
N GLY A 72 10.77 -1.04 12.88
CA GLY A 72 9.82 0.00 12.53
C GLY A 72 8.63 0.06 13.47
N GLN A 73 8.09 1.25 13.64
CA GLN A 73 6.86 1.50 14.39
C GLN A 73 5.73 1.84 13.41
N MET A 74 4.60 1.19 13.58
CA MET A 74 3.43 1.42 12.72
C MET A 74 2.21 1.86 13.51
N LEU A 75 1.58 2.95 13.06
CA LEU A 75 0.28 3.40 13.56
C LEU A 75 -0.77 3.22 12.47
N SER A 76 -2.00 2.89 12.89
CA SER A 76 -3.15 2.76 11.99
C SER A 76 -4.20 3.80 12.34
N PHE A 77 -4.68 4.52 11.34
CA PHE A 77 -5.66 5.61 11.46
C PHE A 77 -6.95 5.27 10.72
N GLY A 78 -8.08 5.66 11.30
CA GLY A 78 -9.37 5.47 10.64
C GLY A 78 -9.55 6.34 9.39
N HIS A 79 -8.87 7.46 9.31
CA HIS A 79 -8.90 8.39 8.18
C HIS A 79 -7.61 9.21 8.16
N LEU A 80 -6.98 9.29 6.98
CA LEU A 80 -5.90 10.22 6.73
C LEU A 80 -6.44 11.49 6.04
N PRO A 81 -5.79 12.65 6.22
CA PRO A 81 -6.13 13.84 5.46
C PRO A 81 -6.12 13.59 3.95
N VAL A 82 -6.93 14.36 3.20
CA VAL A 82 -7.07 14.25 1.74
C VAL A 82 -5.73 14.34 1.01
N ASP A 83 -4.79 15.11 1.53
CA ASP A 83 -3.46 15.28 0.95
C ASP A 83 -2.58 14.00 0.96
N PHE A 84 -3.02 12.96 1.67
CA PHE A 84 -2.40 11.64 1.66
C PHE A 84 -3.27 10.60 0.93
N GLU A 85 -3.93 10.98 -0.15
CA GLU A 85 -4.60 10.00 -1.02
C GLU A 85 -3.64 9.03 -1.69
N LYS A 86 -2.35 9.40 -1.77
CA LYS A 86 -1.25 8.58 -2.28
C LYS A 86 -0.28 8.25 -1.16
N CYS A 87 0.49 7.17 -1.36
CA CYS A 87 1.60 6.87 -0.47
C CYS A 87 2.64 8.00 -0.53
N ALA A 88 2.95 8.57 0.63
CA ALA A 88 4.02 9.55 0.75
C ALA A 88 5.23 8.90 1.43
N HIS A 89 6.41 9.07 0.84
CA HIS A 89 7.69 8.69 1.42
C HIS A 89 8.41 9.96 1.84
N LEU A 90 8.56 10.13 3.13
CA LEU A 90 9.20 11.28 3.76
C LEU A 90 10.57 10.85 4.28
N ARG A 91 11.62 11.47 3.79
CA ARG A 91 12.98 11.31 4.31
C ARG A 91 13.26 12.49 5.24
N LEU A 92 13.05 12.28 6.54
CA LEU A 92 13.08 13.33 7.52
C LEU A 92 14.51 13.61 8.02
N LYS A 93 14.76 14.88 8.39
CA LYS A 93 15.93 15.22 9.18
C LYS A 93 15.78 14.65 10.60
N GLU A 94 16.89 14.47 11.29
CA GLU A 94 16.89 13.84 12.62
C GLU A 94 15.96 14.56 13.62
N GLU A 95 15.91 15.90 13.58
CA GLU A 95 15.04 16.69 14.45
C GLU A 95 13.55 16.45 14.17
N ASP A 96 13.17 16.43 12.89
CA ASP A 96 11.79 16.18 12.46
C ASP A 96 11.37 14.73 12.77
N PHE A 97 12.25 13.77 12.49
CA PHE A 97 12.00 12.37 12.80
C PHE A 97 11.82 12.13 14.30
N ARG A 98 12.67 12.77 15.13
CA ARG A 98 12.56 12.72 16.59
C ARG A 98 11.22 13.31 17.06
N ARG A 99 10.79 14.41 16.46
CA ARG A 99 9.48 15.03 16.77
C ARG A 99 8.33 14.08 16.44
N ILE A 100 8.33 13.46 15.26
CA ILE A 100 7.30 12.48 14.88
C ILE A 100 7.31 11.28 15.82
N ARG A 101 8.48 10.75 16.18
CA ARG A 101 8.63 9.67 17.13
C ARG A 101 8.02 10.01 18.51
N HIS A 102 8.25 11.22 19.03
CA HIS A 102 7.64 11.65 20.28
C HIS A 102 6.10 11.64 20.23
N TYR A 103 5.48 12.03 19.11
CA TYR A 103 4.03 11.86 18.94
C TYR A 103 3.58 10.40 19.03
N VAL A 104 4.33 9.50 18.43
CA VAL A 104 4.04 8.07 18.45
C VAL A 104 4.13 7.51 19.88
N ASP A 105 5.20 7.83 20.59
CA ASP A 105 5.41 7.39 21.96
C ASP A 105 4.32 7.95 22.88
N LEU A 106 3.98 9.24 22.76
CA LEU A 106 2.94 9.89 23.55
C LEU A 106 1.54 9.35 23.24
N LEU A 107 1.25 9.05 21.96
CA LEU A 107 0.01 8.37 21.54
C LEU A 107 -0.08 6.98 22.18
N TRP A 108 1.03 6.24 22.18
CA TRP A 108 1.10 4.93 22.83
C TRP A 108 0.79 5.00 24.32
N GLU A 109 1.44 5.89 25.06
CA GLU A 109 1.21 6.10 26.48
C GLU A 109 -0.23 6.54 26.74
N THR A 110 -0.78 7.45 25.91
CA THR A 110 -2.13 7.97 26.08
C THR A 110 -3.19 6.90 25.87
N VAL A 111 -3.01 6.03 24.86
CA VAL A 111 -3.96 4.94 24.56
C VAL A 111 -3.96 3.86 25.65
N HIS A 112 -2.80 3.55 26.24
CA HIS A 112 -2.66 2.53 27.28
C HIS A 112 -2.81 3.08 28.71
N GLY A 113 -2.86 4.40 28.84
CA GLY A 113 -3.06 5.11 30.12
C GLY A 113 -4.55 5.31 30.46
N LYS A 114 -4.78 6.10 31.52
CA LYS A 114 -6.12 6.53 31.94
C LYS A 114 -6.54 7.87 31.33
N PHE A 115 -6.08 8.16 30.14
CA PHE A 115 -6.31 9.44 29.48
C PHE A 115 -7.63 9.44 28.68
N ASP A 116 -8.21 10.66 28.51
CA ASP A 116 -9.43 10.83 27.76
C ASP A 116 -9.19 10.59 26.24
N ARG A 117 -10.17 10.00 25.60
CA ARG A 117 -10.21 9.78 24.15
C ARG A 117 -9.94 11.05 23.35
N ARG A 118 -10.37 12.20 23.83
CA ARG A 118 -10.13 13.51 23.19
C ARG A 118 -8.64 13.84 23.08
N SER A 119 -7.86 13.48 24.10
CA SER A 119 -6.39 13.67 24.07
C SER A 119 -5.76 12.89 22.91
N VAL A 120 -6.20 11.65 22.69
CA VAL A 120 -5.75 10.84 21.55
C VAL A 120 -6.10 11.51 20.22
N GLU A 121 -7.35 11.98 20.06
CA GLU A 121 -7.82 12.64 18.83
C GLU A 121 -7.04 13.93 18.52
N HIS A 122 -6.66 14.70 19.55
CA HIS A 122 -5.86 15.92 19.39
C HIS A 122 -4.40 15.60 19.03
N LEU A 123 -3.79 14.60 19.66
CA LEU A 123 -2.42 14.17 19.35
C LEU A 123 -2.33 13.59 17.94
N GLU A 124 -3.32 12.77 17.55
CA GLU A 124 -3.44 12.23 16.21
C GLU A 124 -3.54 13.36 15.17
N THR A 125 -4.39 14.35 15.44
CA THR A 125 -4.55 15.51 14.56
C THR A 125 -3.26 16.31 14.43
N ALA A 126 -2.55 16.58 15.53
CA ALA A 126 -1.28 17.30 15.52
C ALA A 126 -0.20 16.56 14.73
N LEU A 127 -0.05 15.24 14.95
CA LEU A 127 0.86 14.38 14.18
C LEU A 127 0.58 14.46 12.67
N LEU A 128 -0.69 14.33 12.27
CA LEU A 128 -1.08 14.36 10.88
C LEU A 128 -0.83 15.71 10.21
N TYR A 129 -1.05 16.82 10.93
CA TYR A 129 -0.72 18.16 10.43
C TYR A 129 0.79 18.38 10.27
N ASP A 130 1.60 17.91 11.22
CA ASP A 130 3.05 18.02 11.11
C ASP A 130 3.58 17.21 9.91
N LEU A 131 3.12 15.97 9.75
CA LEU A 131 3.48 15.14 8.58
C LEU A 131 3.04 15.78 7.26
N LYS A 132 1.84 16.39 7.22
CA LYS A 132 1.36 17.12 6.05
C LYS A 132 2.28 18.29 5.70
N ASN A 133 2.65 19.11 6.68
CA ASN A 133 3.53 20.26 6.46
C ASN A 133 4.92 19.83 5.99
N MET A 134 5.47 18.74 6.56
CA MET A 134 6.74 18.17 6.13
C MET A 134 6.65 17.61 4.71
N HIS A 135 5.54 16.98 4.35
CA HIS A 135 5.30 16.47 3.00
C HIS A 135 5.24 17.59 1.95
N ILE A 136 4.48 18.66 2.23
CA ILE A 136 4.39 19.83 1.36
C ILE A 136 5.78 20.43 1.15
N SER A 137 6.54 20.65 2.22
CA SER A 137 7.89 21.23 2.14
C SER A 137 8.86 20.39 1.30
N GLN A 138 8.74 19.06 1.34
CA GLN A 138 9.57 18.17 0.52
C GLN A 138 9.10 18.15 -0.95
N THR A 139 7.79 18.21 -1.17
CA THR A 139 7.20 18.21 -2.52
C THR A 139 7.53 19.51 -3.25
N ASP A 140 7.47 20.66 -2.56
CA ASP A 140 7.87 21.95 -3.11
C ASP A 140 9.36 22.02 -3.45
N SER A 141 10.20 21.33 -2.65
CA SER A 141 11.65 21.22 -2.93
C SER A 141 11.98 20.24 -4.06
N ALA A 142 11.10 19.24 -4.26
CA ALA A 142 11.25 18.17 -5.25
C ALA A 142 10.54 18.44 -6.59
N HIS A 143 9.99 19.64 -6.80
CA HIS A 143 9.49 20.06 -8.10
C HIS A 143 10.66 20.24 -9.11
N SER A 144 11.48 19.19 -9.27
CA SER A 144 12.12 18.91 -10.53
C SER A 144 11.01 18.47 -11.48
N GLU A 145 10.83 19.19 -12.58
CA GLU A 145 9.80 18.99 -13.58
C GLU A 145 9.71 17.52 -14.00
N LEU A 146 8.75 16.78 -13.44
CA LEU A 146 8.44 15.44 -13.93
C LEU A 146 8.06 15.56 -15.40
N SER A 147 8.72 14.81 -16.26
CA SER A 147 8.35 14.76 -17.66
C SER A 147 6.89 14.32 -17.81
N ARG A 148 6.25 14.74 -18.90
CA ARG A 148 4.86 14.33 -19.18
C ARG A 148 4.68 12.81 -19.14
N SER A 149 5.68 12.04 -19.57
CA SER A 149 5.68 10.58 -19.53
C SER A 149 5.69 10.04 -18.10
N GLN A 150 6.51 10.63 -17.23
CA GLN A 150 6.55 10.26 -15.81
C GLN A 150 5.23 10.57 -15.10
N LEU A 151 4.61 11.72 -15.39
CA LEU A 151 3.29 12.06 -14.84
C LEU A 151 2.20 11.09 -15.29
N ILE A 152 2.18 10.69 -16.56
CA ILE A 152 1.19 9.72 -17.06
C ILE A 152 1.43 8.35 -16.43
N PHE A 153 2.68 7.90 -16.29
CA PHE A 153 3.00 6.65 -15.63
C PHE A 153 2.57 6.68 -14.15
N GLN A 154 2.86 7.75 -13.43
CA GLN A 154 2.43 7.92 -12.05
C GLN A 154 0.90 7.87 -11.93
N ARG A 155 0.16 8.59 -12.78
CA ARG A 155 -1.31 8.55 -12.81
C ARG A 155 -1.85 7.16 -13.14
N PHE A 156 -1.18 6.41 -14.02
CA PHE A 156 -1.53 5.01 -14.30
C PHE A 156 -1.39 4.14 -13.05
N MET A 157 -0.28 4.23 -12.32
CA MET A 157 -0.06 3.50 -11.07
C MET A 157 -1.09 3.88 -10.00
N ASP A 158 -1.42 5.16 -9.87
CA ASP A 158 -2.48 5.64 -8.98
C ASP A 158 -3.86 5.08 -9.34
N ALA A 159 -4.21 5.08 -10.62
CA ALA A 159 -5.48 4.54 -11.11
C ALA A 159 -5.57 3.03 -10.87
N LEU A 160 -4.46 2.31 -11.05
CA LEU A 160 -4.34 0.88 -10.78
C LEU A 160 -4.61 0.58 -9.29
N GLY A 161 -4.04 1.37 -8.36
CA GLY A 161 -4.20 1.18 -6.92
C GLY A 161 -5.60 1.51 -6.40
N ARG A 162 -6.27 2.53 -6.95
CA ARG A 162 -7.56 3.04 -6.44
C ARG A 162 -8.80 2.23 -6.79
N LYS A 163 -8.78 1.46 -7.88
CA LYS A 163 -10.00 0.82 -8.40
C LYS A 163 -10.40 -0.43 -7.61
N LYS A 164 -11.62 -0.41 -7.06
CA LYS A 164 -12.25 -1.58 -6.44
C LYS A 164 -12.63 -2.66 -7.46
N SER A 165 -12.97 -2.27 -8.68
CA SER A 165 -13.23 -3.14 -9.83
C SER A 165 -12.21 -2.83 -10.91
N LEU A 166 -11.52 -3.85 -11.40
CA LEU A 166 -10.45 -3.74 -12.38
C LEU A 166 -11.02 -3.99 -13.77
N PRO A 167 -11.19 -2.97 -14.60
CA PRO A 167 -11.30 -3.24 -16.01
C PRO A 167 -9.97 -3.83 -16.48
N ARG A 168 -9.98 -5.07 -16.96
CA ARG A 168 -8.79 -5.73 -17.52
C ARG A 168 -8.54 -5.28 -18.96
N SER A 169 -8.55 -3.97 -19.16
CA SER A 169 -8.50 -3.35 -20.46
C SER A 169 -7.57 -2.15 -20.47
N VAL A 170 -6.53 -2.22 -21.27
CA VAL A 170 -5.64 -1.06 -21.53
C VAL A 170 -6.44 0.15 -21.97
N LYS A 171 -7.49 -0.07 -22.77
CA LYS A 171 -8.38 0.97 -23.28
C LYS A 171 -9.05 1.74 -22.14
N ALA A 172 -9.57 1.05 -21.12
CA ALA A 172 -10.26 1.69 -20.00
C ALA A 172 -9.32 2.60 -19.16
N TYR A 173 -8.07 2.20 -18.97
CA TYR A 173 -7.08 3.05 -18.31
C TYR A 173 -6.64 4.22 -19.19
N ALA A 174 -6.49 4.00 -20.49
CA ALA A 174 -6.13 5.05 -21.42
C ALA A 174 -7.22 6.14 -21.52
N GLU A 175 -8.50 5.75 -21.55
CA GLU A 175 -9.65 6.65 -21.50
C GLU A 175 -9.67 7.48 -20.21
N GLU A 176 -9.45 6.86 -19.05
CA GLU A 176 -9.40 7.56 -17.77
C GLU A 176 -8.27 8.59 -17.71
N LEU A 177 -7.12 8.26 -18.33
CA LEU A 177 -5.95 9.13 -18.36
C LEU A 177 -5.98 10.14 -19.52
N CYS A 178 -7.04 10.13 -20.33
CA CYS A 178 -7.20 10.99 -21.51
C CYS A 178 -6.03 10.85 -22.51
N VAL A 179 -5.60 9.59 -22.75
CA VAL A 179 -4.54 9.27 -23.72
C VAL A 179 -4.96 8.10 -24.61
N SER A 180 -4.24 7.88 -25.73
CA SER A 180 -4.50 6.71 -26.55
C SER A 180 -3.92 5.43 -25.88
N PRO A 181 -4.53 4.24 -26.14
CA PRO A 181 -4.02 2.96 -25.61
C PRO A 181 -2.57 2.67 -26.03
N ASN A 182 -2.21 2.99 -27.25
CA ASN A 182 -0.85 2.82 -27.76
C ASN A 182 0.15 3.71 -27.04
N TYR A 183 -0.23 4.97 -26.80
CA TYR A 183 0.63 5.93 -26.09
C TYR A 183 0.81 5.53 -24.62
N LEU A 184 -0.25 5.10 -23.93
CA LEU A 184 -0.15 4.56 -22.57
C LEU A 184 0.78 3.34 -22.53
N SER A 185 0.62 2.40 -23.48
CA SER A 185 1.45 1.19 -23.54
C SER A 185 2.93 1.51 -23.74
N ALA A 186 3.23 2.48 -24.63
CA ALA A 186 4.59 2.94 -24.87
C ALA A 186 5.21 3.56 -23.61
N ILE A 187 4.48 4.48 -22.95
CA ILE A 187 4.94 5.14 -21.72
C ILE A 187 5.19 4.14 -20.60
N VAL A 188 4.23 3.23 -20.31
CA VAL A 188 4.37 2.24 -19.26
C VAL A 188 5.58 1.35 -19.52
N LYS A 189 5.75 0.90 -20.76
CA LYS A 189 6.92 0.08 -21.16
C LYS A 189 8.24 0.85 -21.01
N GLN A 190 8.27 2.12 -21.41
CA GLN A 190 9.47 2.96 -21.30
C GLN A 190 9.85 3.20 -19.82
N GLN A 191 8.86 3.50 -18.97
CA GLN A 191 9.11 3.88 -17.57
C GLN A 191 9.39 2.69 -16.66
N SER A 192 8.77 1.53 -16.92
CA SER A 192 8.85 0.37 -16.01
C SER A 192 9.52 -0.87 -16.62
N GLY A 193 9.84 -0.85 -17.90
CA GLY A 193 10.31 -2.05 -18.61
C GLY A 193 9.24 -3.13 -18.82
N ARG A 194 7.99 -2.92 -18.33
CA ARG A 194 6.89 -3.91 -18.31
C ARG A 194 5.70 -3.44 -19.13
N SER A 195 4.89 -4.36 -19.63
CA SER A 195 3.66 -4.00 -20.33
C SER A 195 2.55 -3.56 -19.36
N VAL A 196 1.56 -2.82 -19.86
CA VAL A 196 0.35 -2.49 -19.08
C VAL A 196 -0.35 -3.77 -18.62
N MET A 197 -0.42 -4.80 -19.46
CA MET A 197 -1.07 -6.07 -19.12
C MET A 197 -0.35 -6.81 -17.98
N ASP A 198 0.98 -6.75 -17.91
CA ASP A 198 1.73 -7.34 -16.80
C ASP A 198 1.33 -6.68 -15.48
N TRP A 199 1.23 -5.36 -15.45
CA TRP A 199 0.78 -4.59 -14.29
C TRP A 199 -0.67 -4.93 -13.89
N LEU A 200 -1.58 -5.04 -14.87
CA LEU A 200 -2.97 -5.42 -14.62
C LEU A 200 -3.08 -6.85 -14.07
N ASN A 201 -2.28 -7.77 -14.59
CA ASN A 201 -2.24 -9.15 -14.14
C ASN A 201 -1.73 -9.25 -12.70
N ASP A 202 -0.60 -8.62 -12.39
CA ASP A 202 -0.03 -8.63 -11.03
C ASP A 202 -1.00 -8.04 -10.01
N HIS A 203 -1.66 -6.94 -10.38
CA HIS A 203 -2.65 -6.33 -9.49
C HIS A 203 -3.89 -7.22 -9.30
N ALA A 204 -4.33 -7.93 -10.34
CA ALA A 204 -5.41 -8.92 -10.22
C ALA A 204 -5.01 -10.09 -9.30
N ILE A 205 -3.76 -10.58 -9.41
CA ILE A 205 -3.22 -11.62 -8.52
C ILE A 205 -3.16 -11.12 -7.08
N LEU A 206 -2.59 -9.94 -6.85
CA LEU A 206 -2.50 -9.31 -5.54
C LEU A 206 -3.87 -9.26 -4.84
N ARG A 207 -4.89 -8.74 -5.52
CA ARG A 207 -6.26 -8.69 -5.00
C ARG A 207 -6.87 -10.06 -4.77
N THR A 208 -6.62 -11.00 -5.69
CA THR A 208 -7.07 -12.39 -5.54
C THR A 208 -6.52 -13.02 -4.27
N GLN A 209 -5.22 -12.89 -4.05
CA GLN A 209 -4.54 -13.44 -2.87
C GLN A 209 -5.14 -12.90 -1.57
N VAL A 210 -5.39 -11.59 -1.52
CA VAL A 210 -6.02 -10.96 -0.35
C VAL A 210 -7.46 -11.45 -0.13
N LEU A 211 -8.29 -11.48 -1.19
CA LEU A 211 -9.67 -11.98 -1.07
C LEU A 211 -9.73 -13.45 -0.63
N LEU A 212 -8.86 -14.29 -1.20
CA LEU A 212 -8.82 -15.72 -0.85
C LEU A 212 -8.35 -15.95 0.60
N ARG A 213 -7.47 -15.11 1.12
CA ARG A 213 -6.92 -15.23 2.48
C ARG A 213 -7.86 -14.67 3.55
N HIS A 214 -8.46 -13.51 3.30
CA HIS A 214 -9.14 -12.73 4.32
C HIS A 214 -10.67 -12.75 4.22
N THR A 215 -11.24 -13.49 3.26
CA THR A 215 -12.69 -13.62 3.11
C THR A 215 -13.11 -15.06 2.89
N ASP A 216 -14.40 -15.35 3.21
CA ASP A 216 -15.03 -16.64 2.92
C ASP A 216 -15.79 -16.67 1.59
N LEU A 217 -15.59 -15.67 0.73
CA LEU A 217 -16.20 -15.62 -0.61
C LEU A 217 -15.90 -16.90 -1.38
N SER A 218 -16.90 -17.44 -2.06
CA SER A 218 -16.70 -18.56 -2.99
C SER A 218 -15.76 -18.18 -4.14
N ILE A 219 -15.18 -19.15 -4.81
CA ILE A 219 -14.31 -18.89 -5.97
C ILE A 219 -15.06 -18.14 -7.07
N TYR A 220 -16.37 -18.42 -7.20
CA TYR A 220 -17.24 -17.71 -8.14
C TYR A 220 -17.39 -16.23 -7.77
N GLU A 221 -17.69 -15.92 -6.49
CA GLU A 221 -17.83 -14.55 -6.01
C GLU A 221 -16.53 -13.75 -6.10
N VAL A 222 -15.37 -14.40 -5.88
CA VAL A 222 -14.07 -13.77 -6.09
C VAL A 222 -13.86 -13.43 -7.57
N ALA A 223 -14.19 -14.36 -8.47
CA ALA A 223 -14.08 -14.14 -9.91
C ALA A 223 -14.98 -12.99 -10.39
N ASP A 224 -16.22 -12.96 -9.94
CA ASP A 224 -17.21 -11.92 -10.23
C ASP A 224 -16.74 -10.54 -9.71
N ARG A 225 -16.27 -10.48 -8.45
CA ARG A 225 -15.78 -9.25 -7.82
C ARG A 225 -14.55 -8.65 -8.51
N LEU A 226 -13.78 -9.49 -9.20
CA LEU A 226 -12.59 -9.11 -9.97
C LEU A 226 -12.86 -8.97 -11.47
N ASP A 227 -14.14 -8.95 -11.87
CA ASP A 227 -14.59 -8.74 -13.25
C ASP A 227 -14.03 -9.78 -14.24
N PHE A 228 -13.97 -11.04 -13.81
CA PHE A 228 -13.63 -12.13 -14.70
C PHE A 228 -14.89 -12.69 -15.39
N GLN A 229 -14.80 -12.97 -16.67
CA GLN A 229 -15.91 -13.50 -17.48
C GLN A 229 -16.50 -14.82 -16.94
N SER A 230 -15.69 -15.63 -16.26
CA SER A 230 -16.13 -16.86 -15.59
C SER A 230 -15.14 -17.32 -14.53
N ALA A 231 -15.64 -18.06 -13.52
CA ALA A 231 -14.81 -18.69 -12.49
C ALA A 231 -13.80 -19.70 -13.07
N THR A 232 -14.13 -20.33 -14.21
CA THR A 232 -13.21 -21.25 -14.91
C THR A 232 -12.03 -20.48 -15.51
N PHE A 233 -12.29 -19.38 -16.20
CA PHE A 233 -11.25 -18.54 -16.77
C PHE A 233 -10.38 -17.92 -15.66
N PHE A 234 -10.99 -17.43 -14.60
CA PHE A 234 -10.31 -16.94 -13.40
C PHE A 234 -9.37 -18.00 -12.79
N SER A 235 -9.87 -19.23 -12.58
CA SER A 235 -9.08 -20.29 -11.95
C SER A 235 -7.87 -20.70 -12.82
N ARG A 236 -8.04 -20.75 -14.14
CA ARG A 236 -6.95 -21.00 -15.08
C ARG A 236 -5.91 -19.87 -15.07
N PHE A 237 -6.38 -18.63 -15.11
CA PHE A 237 -5.52 -17.45 -15.01
C PHE A 237 -4.70 -17.48 -13.71
N PHE A 238 -5.35 -17.63 -12.55
CA PHE A 238 -4.68 -17.64 -11.26
C PHE A 238 -3.64 -18.77 -11.17
N LYS A 239 -4.00 -19.99 -11.62
CA LYS A 239 -3.06 -21.13 -11.63
C LYS A 239 -1.87 -20.89 -12.55
N ARG A 240 -2.08 -20.28 -13.72
CA ARG A 240 -0.99 -19.94 -14.63
C ARG A 240 0.01 -18.97 -14.02
N GLU A 241 -0.49 -17.93 -13.34
CA GLU A 241 0.35 -16.85 -12.77
C GLU A 241 1.01 -17.25 -11.44
N THR A 242 0.37 -18.11 -10.63
CA THR A 242 0.84 -18.45 -9.27
C THR A 242 1.31 -19.89 -9.09
N GLY A 243 1.09 -20.75 -10.07
CA GLY A 243 1.35 -22.20 -9.98
C GLY A 243 0.28 -22.99 -9.22
N MET A 244 -0.63 -22.34 -8.50
CA MET A 244 -1.65 -22.96 -7.66
C MET A 244 -3.06 -22.60 -8.12
N THR A 245 -4.03 -23.51 -7.92
CA THR A 245 -5.44 -23.12 -8.07
C THR A 245 -5.87 -22.20 -6.93
N PRO A 246 -6.91 -21.36 -7.12
CA PRO A 246 -7.46 -20.51 -6.05
C PRO A 246 -7.84 -21.29 -4.79
N ARG A 247 -8.34 -22.52 -4.95
CA ARG A 247 -8.73 -23.39 -3.83
C ARG A 247 -7.51 -23.91 -3.04
N GLU A 248 -6.46 -24.35 -3.75
CA GLU A 248 -5.20 -24.76 -3.13
C GLU A 248 -4.56 -23.60 -2.38
N TYR A 249 -4.51 -22.42 -2.98
CA TYR A 249 -3.98 -21.22 -2.34
C TYR A 249 -4.74 -20.86 -1.06
N ARG A 250 -6.08 -20.89 -1.07
CA ARG A 250 -6.90 -20.64 0.11
C ARG A 250 -6.60 -21.62 1.24
N ASN A 251 -6.48 -22.90 0.91
CA ASN A 251 -6.21 -23.93 1.90
C ASN A 251 -4.82 -23.77 2.53
N SER A 252 -3.78 -23.49 1.73
CA SER A 252 -2.43 -23.24 2.24
C SER A 252 -2.37 -22.00 3.14
N ALA A 253 -3.03 -20.91 2.75
CA ALA A 253 -3.06 -19.67 3.51
C ALA A 253 -3.73 -19.85 4.90
N ARG A 254 -4.77 -20.68 5.00
CA ARG A 254 -5.46 -20.97 6.28
C ARG A 254 -4.65 -21.87 7.22
N LEU A 255 -3.72 -22.67 6.69
CA LEU A 255 -2.83 -23.50 7.52
C LEU A 255 -1.74 -22.68 8.21
N ILE A 256 -1.31 -21.57 7.60
CA ILE A 256 -0.27 -20.67 8.14
C ILE A 256 -0.85 -19.71 9.21
N SER A 257 -2.16 -19.51 9.22
CA SER A 257 -2.86 -18.56 10.12
C SER A 257 -3.37 -19.22 11.40
N ARG A 258 -3.08 -20.50 11.63
CA ARG A 258 -3.34 -21.27 12.84
C ARG A 258 -2.05 -21.51 13.62
#